data_069fb0eb54cd096861f64db3c4e0b5ac
#
_entry.id   069fb0eb54cd096861f64db3c4e0b5ac
#
_cell.length_a   1.000
_cell.length_b   1.000
_cell.length_c   1.000
_cell.angle_alpha   90.00
_cell.angle_beta   90.00
_cell.angle_gamma   90.00
#
_symmetry.space_group_name_H-M   'P 1'
#
loop_
_entity.id
_entity.type
_entity.pdbx_description
1 polymer ?
#
loop_
_entity_poly.entity_id
_entity_poly.type
_entity_poly.pdbx_seq_one_letter_code
_entity_poly.pdbx_strand_id
1 'polypeptide(L)'
;MQIRFGNLLTQKDTSPEYNLATDNVIYLSDKKYIVKLAENIIEVDEVLKLRFEVFNLELREGLDSSFTTLRDEDKFDRQCNHLLVIEKATNRIVGTYRLQTLEAAKKGHGFYSSGEFNLNKLGRKVLRKSVEVGRACIDKDHRNSRALFLLWKGLAQYMFYTQKRYLFGCCSISSQDPVVGKIFMNYLERNNYVHEKISTVPVDGLECYPEGLKVPYREKVDMPSLMDMYLRYGAKVCGPPAIDRAFKTIDFFIVLDTNDLDPETLEMFYN
;
A
#
# COMPACT_ATOMS: atom_id res chain seq x y z
N MET A 1 15.50 40.07 -46.08
CA MET A 1 16.12 39.24 -45.02
C MET A 1 14.95 38.53 -44.28
N GLN A 2 14.61 37.33 -44.72
CA GLN A 2 13.52 36.55 -44.13
C GLN A 2 14.11 35.62 -43.07
N ILE A 3 13.71 35.79 -41.81
CA ILE A 3 14.08 34.92 -40.73
C ILE A 3 13.06 33.78 -40.72
N ARG A 4 13.50 32.56 -41.07
CA ARG A 4 12.74 31.33 -40.91
C ARG A 4 12.75 30.93 -39.43
N PHE A 5 11.60 30.94 -38.76
CA PHE A 5 11.41 30.27 -37.48
C PHE A 5 11.40 28.77 -37.72
N GLY A 6 12.43 28.09 -37.19
CA GLY A 6 12.51 26.67 -37.19
C GLY A 6 11.40 26.06 -36.31
N ASN A 7 10.73 25.04 -36.86
CA ASN A 7 9.78 24.19 -36.12
C ASN A 7 10.52 23.55 -34.95
N LEU A 8 10.19 23.97 -33.73
CA LEU A 8 10.40 23.16 -32.55
C LEU A 8 9.45 21.97 -32.63
N LEU A 9 9.98 20.84 -33.08
CA LEU A 9 9.35 19.54 -32.90
C LEU A 9 9.23 19.32 -31.41
N THR A 10 8.03 19.45 -30.85
CA THR A 10 7.70 18.96 -29.53
C THR A 10 7.96 17.47 -29.54
N GLN A 11 9.04 17.03 -28.91
CA GLN A 11 9.19 15.61 -28.56
C GLN A 11 7.93 15.22 -27.78
N LYS A 12 7.12 14.32 -28.37
CA LYS A 12 6.08 13.66 -27.62
C LYS A 12 6.74 12.98 -26.44
N ASP A 13 6.41 13.43 -25.24
CA ASP A 13 6.77 12.74 -24.01
C ASP A 13 6.17 11.31 -24.09
N THR A 14 7.03 10.32 -24.28
CA THR A 14 6.66 8.91 -24.40
C THR A 14 6.61 8.22 -23.04
N SER A 15 6.67 9.01 -21.95
CA SER A 15 6.47 8.46 -20.60
C SER A 15 5.05 7.88 -20.52
N PRO A 16 4.87 6.67 -19.98
CA PRO A 16 3.55 6.06 -19.83
C PRO A 16 2.65 6.97 -19.00
N GLU A 17 1.44 7.21 -19.50
CA GLU A 17 0.42 7.99 -18.81
C GLU A 17 0.05 7.31 -17.47
N TYR A 18 -0.31 8.11 -16.46
CA TYR A 18 -0.83 7.60 -15.20
C TYR A 18 -2.16 6.86 -15.40
N ASN A 19 -2.38 5.80 -14.63
CA ASN A 19 -3.63 5.05 -14.60
C ASN A 19 -4.70 5.82 -13.80
N LEU A 20 -5.25 6.85 -14.42
CA LEU A 20 -6.25 7.72 -13.83
C LEU A 20 -7.66 7.13 -13.94
N ALA A 21 -8.50 7.40 -12.97
CA ALA A 21 -9.91 7.03 -13.06
C ALA A 21 -10.64 7.92 -14.09
N THR A 22 -11.37 7.29 -15.01
CA THR A 22 -12.15 8.00 -16.03
C THR A 22 -13.58 8.29 -15.60
N ASP A 23 -14.08 7.53 -14.62
CA ASP A 23 -15.43 7.64 -14.08
C ASP A 23 -15.37 7.67 -12.55
N ASN A 24 -16.32 8.33 -11.89
CA ASN A 24 -16.48 8.36 -10.44
C ASN A 24 -16.93 7.00 -9.87
N VAL A 25 -16.20 5.93 -10.21
CA VAL A 25 -16.51 4.55 -9.77
C VAL A 25 -16.44 4.36 -8.26
N ILE A 26 -15.70 5.22 -7.59
CA ILE A 26 -15.62 5.32 -6.14
C ILE A 26 -15.85 6.76 -5.76
N TYR A 27 -16.93 7.02 -5.05
CA TYR A 27 -17.21 8.32 -4.48
C TYR A 27 -17.96 8.16 -3.17
N LEU A 28 -17.29 8.47 -2.07
CA LEU A 28 -17.87 8.55 -0.73
C LEU A 28 -17.77 9.97 -0.23
N SER A 29 -18.77 10.42 0.49
CA SER A 29 -18.78 11.79 1.02
C SER A 29 -19.52 11.82 2.35
N ASP A 30 -18.91 12.45 3.33
CA ASP A 30 -19.56 12.79 4.59
C ASP A 30 -19.51 14.31 4.87
N LYS A 31 -19.70 14.72 6.11
CA LYS A 31 -19.66 16.16 6.48
C LYS A 31 -18.28 16.78 6.29
N LYS A 32 -17.19 16.03 6.47
CA LYS A 32 -15.82 16.53 6.52
C LYS A 32 -14.96 16.10 5.33
N TYR A 33 -15.17 14.88 4.81
CA TYR A 33 -14.28 14.27 3.84
C TYR A 33 -14.99 13.82 2.56
N ILE A 34 -14.24 13.77 1.46
CA ILE A 34 -14.57 13.07 0.23
C ILE A 34 -13.53 11.97 0.03
N VAL A 35 -13.97 10.78 -0.42
CA VAL A 35 -13.08 9.70 -0.86
C VAL A 35 -13.38 9.37 -2.30
N LYS A 36 -12.35 9.35 -3.14
CA LYS A 36 -12.43 9.02 -4.57
C LYS A 36 -11.09 8.48 -5.07
N LEU A 37 -11.04 7.98 -6.30
CA LEU A 37 -9.78 7.74 -7.01
C LEU A 37 -9.25 9.04 -7.64
N ALA A 38 -7.92 9.13 -7.79
CA ALA A 38 -7.30 10.23 -8.53
C ALA A 38 -7.74 10.24 -9.99
N GLU A 39 -8.17 11.39 -10.48
CA GLU A 39 -8.72 11.60 -11.84
C GLU A 39 -7.78 12.43 -12.73
N ASN A 40 -6.76 13.05 -12.15
CA ASN A 40 -5.82 13.89 -12.88
C ASN A 40 -4.43 13.87 -12.24
N ILE A 41 -3.43 14.34 -12.98
CA ILE A 41 -2.04 14.36 -12.58
C ILE A 41 -1.77 15.31 -11.40
N ILE A 42 -2.56 16.35 -11.22
CA ILE A 42 -2.40 17.29 -10.10
C ILE A 42 -2.73 16.58 -8.78
N GLU A 43 -3.79 15.78 -8.76
CA GLU A 43 -4.16 14.97 -7.60
C GLU A 43 -3.09 13.92 -7.28
N VAL A 44 -2.51 13.28 -8.30
CA VAL A 44 -1.40 12.35 -8.07
C VAL A 44 -0.19 13.09 -7.49
N ASP A 45 0.17 14.25 -8.02
CA ASP A 45 1.29 15.05 -7.51
C ASP A 45 1.11 15.42 -6.02
N GLU A 46 -0.11 15.82 -5.62
CA GLU A 46 -0.43 16.10 -4.22
C GLU A 46 -0.35 14.83 -3.32
N VAL A 47 -0.74 13.67 -3.85
CA VAL A 47 -0.55 12.38 -3.16
C VAL A 47 0.93 12.09 -2.92
N LEU A 48 1.78 12.27 -3.94
CA LEU A 48 3.21 12.00 -3.82
C LEU A 48 3.89 12.93 -2.80
N LYS A 49 3.44 14.18 -2.70
CA LYS A 49 3.89 15.14 -1.68
C LYS A 49 3.44 14.72 -0.28
N LEU A 50 2.15 14.37 -0.09
CA LEU A 50 1.65 13.87 1.19
C LEU A 50 2.44 12.64 1.66
N ARG A 51 2.73 11.70 0.77
CA ARG A 51 3.52 10.52 1.05
C ARG A 51 4.94 10.88 1.49
N PHE A 52 5.58 11.84 0.82
CA PHE A 52 6.89 12.35 1.21
C PHE A 52 6.88 12.97 2.62
N GLU A 53 5.89 13.81 2.91
CA GLU A 53 5.72 14.41 4.24
C GLU A 53 5.60 13.34 5.33
N VAL A 54 4.78 12.31 5.10
CA VAL A 54 4.55 11.25 6.08
C VAL A 54 5.74 10.29 6.16
N PHE A 55 6.17 9.70 5.05
CA PHE A 55 7.18 8.65 5.09
C PHE A 55 8.59 9.20 5.32
N ASN A 56 8.99 10.25 4.59
CA ASN A 56 10.35 10.75 4.68
C ASN A 56 10.56 11.73 5.84
N LEU A 57 9.66 12.69 6.03
CA LEU A 57 9.86 13.74 7.04
C LEU A 57 9.43 13.30 8.43
N GLU A 58 8.26 12.68 8.55
CA GLU A 58 7.70 12.30 9.86
C GLU A 58 8.26 10.97 10.35
N LEU A 59 8.11 9.88 9.56
CA LEU A 59 8.52 8.54 9.94
C LEU A 59 10.02 8.29 9.77
N ARG A 60 10.72 9.13 8.99
CA ARG A 60 12.13 8.97 8.63
C ARG A 60 12.41 7.66 7.90
N GLU A 61 11.41 7.15 7.23
CA GLU A 61 11.42 6.03 6.30
C GLU A 61 11.47 6.58 4.86
N GLY A 62 11.09 5.74 3.87
CA GLY A 62 10.98 6.17 2.49
C GLY A 62 12.30 6.26 1.75
N LEU A 63 12.20 6.53 0.46
CA LEU A 63 13.33 6.54 -0.45
C LEU A 63 14.19 7.81 -0.27
N ASP A 64 15.51 7.67 -0.21
CA ASP A 64 16.41 8.82 -0.12
C ASP A 64 16.34 9.73 -1.37
N SER A 65 16.03 9.15 -2.54
CA SER A 65 15.81 9.91 -3.78
C SER A 65 14.64 10.90 -3.68
N SER A 66 13.67 10.64 -2.82
CA SER A 66 12.50 11.50 -2.60
C SER A 66 12.86 12.90 -2.09
N PHE A 67 13.99 13.06 -1.42
CA PHE A 67 14.49 14.39 -0.98
C PHE A 67 14.87 15.32 -2.14
N THR A 68 15.17 14.78 -3.31
CA THR A 68 15.48 15.60 -4.50
C THR A 68 14.24 16.22 -5.11
N THR A 69 13.13 15.48 -5.10
CA THR A 69 11.86 15.89 -5.75
C THR A 69 10.80 16.38 -4.76
N LEU A 70 10.99 16.13 -3.45
CA LEU A 70 10.02 16.31 -2.38
C LEU A 70 8.72 15.51 -2.65
N ARG A 71 8.89 14.33 -3.26
CA ARG A 71 7.83 13.39 -3.61
C ARG A 71 8.29 11.96 -3.33
N ASP A 72 7.45 11.17 -2.66
CA ASP A 72 7.64 9.72 -2.59
C ASP A 72 7.04 9.12 -3.87
N GLU A 73 7.86 9.02 -4.92
CA GLU A 73 7.49 8.47 -6.22
C GLU A 73 8.36 7.26 -6.53
N ASP A 74 7.74 6.21 -7.06
CA ASP A 74 8.42 5.05 -7.60
C ASP A 74 7.84 4.66 -8.98
N LYS A 75 8.49 3.71 -9.66
CA LYS A 75 8.08 3.24 -11.00
C LYS A 75 6.67 2.65 -11.07
N PHE A 76 6.09 2.26 -9.94
CA PHE A 76 4.75 1.64 -9.88
C PHE A 76 3.62 2.67 -9.85
N ASP A 77 3.90 3.92 -9.47
CA ASP A 77 2.85 4.93 -9.29
C ASP A 77 2.04 5.19 -10.54
N ARG A 78 2.69 5.13 -11.72
CA ARG A 78 2.03 5.35 -13.01
C ARG A 78 1.04 4.25 -13.40
N GLN A 79 1.24 3.03 -12.93
CA GLN A 79 0.36 1.88 -13.24
C GLN A 79 -0.74 1.64 -12.20
N CYS A 80 -0.63 2.27 -11.03
CA CYS A 80 -1.55 2.11 -9.93
C CYS A 80 -2.68 3.15 -9.95
N ASN A 81 -3.80 2.80 -9.33
CA ASN A 81 -4.79 3.79 -8.93
C ASN A 81 -4.41 4.36 -7.55
N HIS A 82 -4.73 5.62 -7.34
CA HIS A 82 -4.52 6.29 -6.06
C HIS A 82 -5.88 6.63 -5.44
N LEU A 83 -6.19 6.01 -4.32
CA LEU A 83 -7.38 6.34 -3.53
C LEU A 83 -7.05 7.54 -2.64
N LEU A 84 -7.92 8.52 -2.63
CA LEU A 84 -7.74 9.81 -1.97
C LEU A 84 -8.76 10.01 -0.86
N VAL A 85 -8.33 10.62 0.23
CA VAL A 85 -9.20 11.27 1.22
C VAL A 85 -8.94 12.77 1.14
N ILE A 86 -9.98 13.53 0.82
CA ILE A 86 -9.92 14.99 0.63
C ILE A 86 -10.70 15.66 1.75
N GLU A 87 -10.07 16.60 2.46
CA GLU A 87 -10.79 17.45 3.43
C GLU A 87 -11.59 18.53 2.69
N LYS A 88 -12.91 18.58 2.92
CA LYS A 88 -13.81 19.51 2.21
C LYS A 88 -13.54 20.99 2.50
N ALA A 89 -13.13 21.30 3.73
CA ALA A 89 -12.91 22.68 4.14
C ALA A 89 -11.74 23.35 3.42
N THR A 90 -10.70 22.58 3.13
CA THR A 90 -9.43 23.07 2.56
C THR A 90 -9.20 22.59 1.14
N ASN A 91 -9.96 21.61 0.68
CA ASN A 91 -9.76 20.85 -0.56
C ASN A 91 -8.38 20.16 -0.63
N ARG A 92 -7.72 19.92 0.51
CA ARG A 92 -6.43 19.23 0.60
C ARG A 92 -6.63 17.72 0.62
N ILE A 93 -5.73 16.97 -0.04
CA ILE A 93 -5.62 15.53 0.11
C ILE A 93 -4.93 15.26 1.44
N VAL A 94 -5.60 14.53 2.34
CA VAL A 94 -5.16 14.25 3.71
C VAL A 94 -4.97 12.76 3.98
N GLY A 95 -5.24 11.92 2.99
CA GLY A 95 -4.99 10.48 3.09
C GLY A 95 -4.98 9.83 1.73
N THR A 96 -4.27 8.71 1.62
CA THR A 96 -4.14 7.96 0.37
C THR A 96 -3.89 6.47 0.60
N TYR A 97 -4.26 5.67 -0.42
CA TYR A 97 -3.82 4.30 -0.66
C TYR A 97 -3.45 4.13 -2.12
N ARG A 98 -2.36 3.42 -2.39
CA ARG A 98 -1.99 2.97 -3.75
C ARG A 98 -2.56 1.57 -3.98
N LEU A 99 -3.26 1.39 -5.09
CA LEU A 99 -4.02 0.19 -5.41
C LEU A 99 -3.66 -0.31 -6.79
N GLN A 100 -3.47 -1.62 -6.95
CA GLN A 100 -3.37 -2.19 -8.29
C GLN A 100 -3.91 -3.61 -8.37
N THR A 101 -4.47 -3.95 -9.53
CA THR A 101 -4.90 -5.31 -9.87
C THR A 101 -3.80 -6.05 -10.65
N LEU A 102 -3.95 -7.37 -10.82
CA LEU A 102 -3.06 -8.15 -11.67
C LEU A 102 -3.04 -7.63 -13.12
N GLU A 103 -4.17 -7.12 -13.60
CA GLU A 103 -4.32 -6.58 -14.96
C GLU A 103 -3.43 -5.34 -15.15
N ALA A 104 -3.42 -4.43 -14.16
CA ALA A 104 -2.55 -3.26 -14.15
C ALA A 104 -1.07 -3.66 -14.00
N ALA A 105 -0.77 -4.54 -13.05
CA ALA A 105 0.58 -5.05 -12.81
C ALA A 105 1.20 -5.68 -14.07
N LYS A 106 0.42 -6.43 -14.87
CA LYS A 106 0.89 -7.04 -16.12
C LYS A 106 1.20 -6.05 -17.24
N LYS A 107 0.58 -4.89 -17.22
CA LYS A 107 0.82 -3.82 -18.21
C LYS A 107 2.03 -2.96 -17.86
N GLY A 108 2.50 -3.05 -16.63
CA GLY A 108 3.62 -2.26 -16.11
C GLY A 108 4.75 -3.13 -15.57
N HIS A 109 5.21 -2.81 -14.38
CA HIS A 109 6.41 -3.38 -13.74
C HIS A 109 6.12 -4.60 -12.84
N GLY A 110 4.93 -5.19 -12.91
CA GLY A 110 4.50 -6.23 -11.97
C GLY A 110 3.93 -5.65 -10.68
N PHE A 111 3.79 -6.49 -9.66
CA PHE A 111 3.43 -6.06 -8.31
C PHE A 111 4.67 -5.50 -7.57
N TYR A 112 4.46 -4.49 -6.72
CA TYR A 112 5.51 -3.96 -5.84
C TYR A 112 6.08 -5.08 -4.94
N SER A 113 5.20 -5.82 -4.28
CA SER A 113 5.59 -6.90 -3.37
C SER A 113 6.40 -8.02 -4.06
N SER A 114 6.40 -8.12 -5.40
CA SER A 114 7.23 -9.09 -6.11
C SER A 114 8.72 -8.77 -6.07
N GLY A 115 9.08 -7.53 -5.70
CA GLY A 115 10.46 -7.13 -5.45
C GLY A 115 11.00 -7.64 -4.10
N GLU A 116 10.12 -8.01 -3.20
CA GLU A 116 10.47 -8.43 -1.84
C GLU A 116 10.09 -9.88 -1.56
N PHE A 117 9.03 -10.40 -2.17
CA PHE A 117 8.46 -11.71 -1.90
C PHE A 117 8.22 -12.54 -3.16
N ASN A 118 8.38 -13.85 -3.05
CA ASN A 118 8.10 -14.80 -4.14
C ASN A 118 6.58 -15.03 -4.31
N LEU A 119 5.93 -14.14 -5.06
CA LEU A 119 4.48 -14.20 -5.27
C LEU A 119 4.02 -15.42 -6.08
N ASN A 120 4.91 -16.15 -6.75
CA ASN A 120 4.54 -17.38 -7.46
C ASN A 120 3.96 -18.46 -6.52
N LYS A 121 4.33 -18.40 -5.23
CA LYS A 121 3.82 -19.33 -4.20
C LYS A 121 2.34 -19.10 -3.84
N LEU A 122 1.80 -17.89 -4.10
CA LEU A 122 0.37 -17.58 -3.85
C LEU A 122 -0.58 -18.29 -4.82
N GLY A 123 -0.07 -18.69 -5.98
CA GLY A 123 -0.86 -19.33 -7.01
C GLY A 123 -1.72 -18.37 -7.85
N ARG A 124 -1.91 -18.73 -9.12
CA ARG A 124 -2.59 -17.87 -10.11
C ARG A 124 -4.04 -17.51 -9.76
N LYS A 125 -4.76 -18.39 -9.03
CA LYS A 125 -6.16 -18.14 -8.66
C LYS A 125 -6.26 -16.99 -7.65
N VAL A 126 -5.37 -16.97 -6.65
CA VAL A 126 -5.30 -15.90 -5.64
C VAL A 126 -4.92 -14.59 -6.34
N LEU A 127 -3.80 -14.55 -7.08
CA LEU A 127 -3.33 -13.34 -7.75
C LEU A 127 -4.37 -12.70 -8.70
N ARG A 128 -5.15 -13.50 -9.44
CA ARG A 128 -6.22 -12.97 -10.32
C ARG A 128 -7.36 -12.28 -9.55
N LYS A 129 -7.60 -12.74 -8.34
CA LYS A 129 -8.68 -12.24 -7.49
C LYS A 129 -8.17 -11.28 -6.42
N SER A 130 -6.96 -10.74 -6.60
CA SER A 130 -6.32 -9.85 -5.63
C SER A 130 -6.23 -8.41 -6.12
N VAL A 131 -6.21 -7.51 -5.13
CA VAL A 131 -5.70 -6.15 -5.23
C VAL A 131 -4.47 -6.06 -4.35
N GLU A 132 -3.36 -5.58 -4.90
CA GLU A 132 -2.23 -5.14 -4.08
C GLU A 132 -2.51 -3.75 -3.54
N VAL A 133 -2.24 -3.56 -2.25
CA VAL A 133 -2.37 -2.28 -1.55
C VAL A 133 -1.02 -1.87 -0.97
N GLY A 134 -0.75 -0.59 -1.00
CA GLY A 134 0.50 -0.06 -0.47
C GLY A 134 0.46 1.45 -0.32
N ARG A 135 1.56 2.02 0.19
CA ARG A 135 1.73 3.46 0.38
C ARG A 135 0.57 4.13 1.12
N ALA A 136 0.00 3.40 2.10
CA ALA A 136 -1.07 3.90 2.96
C ALA A 136 -0.55 4.98 3.89
N CYS A 137 -1.11 6.17 3.83
CA CYS A 137 -0.80 7.20 4.82
C CYS A 137 -1.96 8.17 5.00
N ILE A 138 -1.98 8.80 6.17
CA ILE A 138 -2.90 9.88 6.52
C ILE A 138 -2.07 10.98 7.18
N ASP A 139 -2.32 12.23 6.79
CA ASP A 139 -1.76 13.42 7.42
C ASP A 139 -1.95 13.35 8.94
N LYS A 140 -0.92 13.70 9.71
CA LYS A 140 -0.89 13.57 11.17
C LYS A 140 -2.07 14.25 11.87
N ASP A 141 -2.54 15.41 11.36
CA ASP A 141 -3.64 16.17 11.93
C ASP A 141 -5.02 15.56 11.59
N HIS A 142 -5.03 14.60 10.68
CA HIS A 142 -6.22 13.87 10.22
C HIS A 142 -6.23 12.39 10.61
N ARG A 143 -5.29 11.91 11.43
CA ARG A 143 -5.24 10.51 11.93
C ARG A 143 -6.30 10.25 12.99
N ASN A 144 -7.53 10.30 12.55
CA ASN A 144 -8.70 9.98 13.37
C ASN A 144 -9.43 8.76 12.79
N SER A 145 -10.27 8.15 13.60
CA SER A 145 -11.05 6.97 13.21
C SER A 145 -11.90 7.21 11.95
N ARG A 146 -12.35 8.44 11.72
CA ARG A 146 -13.25 8.78 10.62
C ARG A 146 -12.56 8.76 9.26
N ALA A 147 -11.41 9.45 9.12
CA ALA A 147 -10.65 9.46 7.85
C ALA A 147 -10.20 8.06 7.47
N LEU A 148 -9.70 7.31 8.46
CA LEU A 148 -9.27 5.93 8.27
C LEU A 148 -10.42 5.02 7.86
N PHE A 149 -11.57 5.12 8.54
CA PHE A 149 -12.78 4.36 8.20
C PHE A 149 -13.25 4.62 6.75
N LEU A 150 -13.28 5.88 6.33
CA LEU A 150 -13.66 6.23 4.97
C LEU A 150 -12.66 5.72 3.93
N LEU A 151 -11.37 5.73 4.26
CA LEU A 151 -10.33 5.15 3.41
C LEU A 151 -10.57 3.64 3.19
N TRP A 152 -10.92 2.91 4.27
CA TRP A 152 -11.27 1.50 4.20
C TRP A 152 -12.58 1.25 3.44
N LYS A 153 -13.60 2.10 3.60
CA LYS A 153 -14.81 2.03 2.77
C LYS A 153 -14.50 2.22 1.28
N GLY A 154 -13.64 3.17 0.95
CA GLY A 154 -13.18 3.37 -0.43
C GLY A 154 -12.45 2.15 -0.97
N LEU A 155 -11.62 1.52 -0.15
CA LEU A 155 -10.93 0.28 -0.50
C LEU A 155 -11.92 -0.88 -0.74
N ALA A 156 -12.94 -1.04 0.13
CA ALA A 156 -13.98 -2.03 -0.06
C ALA A 156 -14.79 -1.81 -1.36
N GLN A 157 -15.13 -0.55 -1.68
CA GLN A 157 -15.77 -0.23 -2.94
C GLN A 157 -14.87 -0.54 -4.14
N TYR A 158 -13.56 -0.30 -4.05
CA TYR A 158 -12.61 -0.68 -5.10
C TYR A 158 -12.57 -2.19 -5.31
N MET A 159 -12.55 -2.97 -4.23
CA MET A 159 -12.65 -4.43 -4.27
C MET A 159 -13.93 -4.91 -4.95
N PHE A 160 -15.05 -4.33 -4.58
CA PHE A 160 -16.36 -4.65 -5.17
C PHE A 160 -16.39 -4.31 -6.67
N TYR A 161 -16.01 -3.09 -7.05
CA TYR A 161 -15.96 -2.65 -8.43
C TYR A 161 -15.07 -3.52 -9.31
N THR A 162 -13.89 -3.87 -8.80
CA THR A 162 -12.92 -4.71 -9.53
C THR A 162 -13.21 -6.21 -9.43
N GLN A 163 -14.26 -6.61 -8.69
CA GLN A 163 -14.66 -8.00 -8.42
C GLN A 163 -13.50 -8.86 -7.87
N LYS A 164 -12.71 -8.27 -6.99
CA LYS A 164 -11.59 -8.95 -6.32
C LYS A 164 -12.03 -9.44 -4.94
N ARG A 165 -11.32 -10.45 -4.44
CA ARG A 165 -11.59 -11.13 -3.16
C ARG A 165 -10.47 -10.90 -2.16
N TYR A 166 -9.24 -10.87 -2.61
CA TYR A 166 -8.08 -10.78 -1.73
C TYR A 166 -7.47 -9.38 -1.78
N LEU A 167 -7.12 -8.85 -0.62
CA LEU A 167 -6.19 -7.74 -0.48
C LEU A 167 -4.85 -8.33 -0.06
N PHE A 168 -3.76 -7.87 -0.62
CA PHE A 168 -2.43 -8.19 -0.14
C PHE A 168 -1.48 -7.00 -0.25
N GLY A 169 -0.40 -7.05 0.50
CA GLY A 169 0.67 -6.06 0.43
C GLY A 169 1.70 -6.27 1.52
N CYS A 170 2.70 -5.41 1.53
CA CYS A 170 3.70 -5.33 2.57
C CYS A 170 3.19 -4.45 3.70
N CYS A 171 3.24 -4.95 4.92
CA CYS A 171 2.93 -4.20 6.13
C CYS A 171 4.19 -4.09 6.97
N SER A 172 4.64 -2.87 7.20
CA SER A 172 5.99 -2.56 7.64
C SER A 172 6.06 -2.25 9.13
N ILE A 173 7.20 -2.57 9.73
CA ILE A 173 7.64 -2.04 11.02
C ILE A 173 8.92 -1.22 10.83
N SER A 174 9.03 -0.09 11.54
CA SER A 174 10.15 0.85 11.45
C SER A 174 11.40 0.29 12.14
N SER A 175 12.03 -0.71 11.55
CA SER A 175 13.23 -1.35 12.06
C SER A 175 14.05 -1.99 10.93
N GLN A 176 15.35 -2.10 11.15
CA GLN A 176 16.29 -2.87 10.33
C GLN A 176 16.98 -3.97 11.14
N ASP A 177 16.56 -4.20 12.40
CA ASP A 177 17.15 -5.19 13.28
C ASP A 177 16.50 -6.57 13.07
N PRO A 178 17.26 -7.59 12.61
CA PRO A 178 16.77 -8.95 12.46
C PRO A 178 16.17 -9.55 13.74
N VAL A 179 16.68 -9.16 14.91
CA VAL A 179 16.16 -9.62 16.21
C VAL A 179 14.73 -9.12 16.42
N VAL A 180 14.46 -7.86 16.08
CA VAL A 180 13.11 -7.26 16.14
C VAL A 180 12.16 -8.00 15.19
N GLY A 181 12.57 -8.21 13.94
CA GLY A 181 11.75 -8.94 12.96
C GLY A 181 11.40 -10.37 13.42
N LYS A 182 12.38 -11.09 14.00
CA LYS A 182 12.14 -12.44 14.54
C LYS A 182 11.23 -12.44 15.78
N ILE A 183 11.36 -11.46 16.66
CA ILE A 183 10.47 -11.30 17.82
C ILE A 183 9.02 -11.07 17.35
N PHE A 184 8.82 -10.17 16.37
CA PHE A 184 7.52 -9.91 15.79
C PHE A 184 6.92 -11.16 15.16
N MET A 185 7.69 -11.89 14.35
CA MET A 185 7.20 -13.12 13.72
C MET A 185 6.79 -14.16 14.75
N ASN A 186 7.60 -14.38 15.79
CA ASN A 186 7.26 -15.28 16.88
C ASN A 186 5.97 -14.86 17.62
N TYR A 187 5.74 -13.56 17.78
CA TYR A 187 4.51 -13.02 18.34
C TYR A 187 3.30 -13.33 17.45
N LEU A 188 3.41 -13.09 16.16
CA LEU A 188 2.35 -13.33 15.17
C LEU A 188 1.98 -14.83 15.09
N GLU A 189 2.97 -15.71 15.11
CA GLU A 189 2.77 -17.17 15.14
C GLU A 189 1.99 -17.62 16.38
N ARG A 190 2.39 -17.17 17.58
CA ARG A 190 1.73 -17.53 18.84
C ARG A 190 0.30 -17.03 18.95
N ASN A 191 -0.03 -15.92 18.30
CA ASN A 191 -1.35 -15.31 18.33
C ASN A 191 -2.23 -15.73 17.14
N ASN A 192 -1.84 -16.76 16.38
CA ASN A 192 -2.57 -17.27 15.22
C ASN A 192 -2.79 -16.22 14.12
N TYR A 193 -1.86 -15.29 13.95
CA TYR A 193 -1.91 -14.27 12.88
C TYR A 193 -1.21 -14.72 11.59
N VAL A 194 -0.69 -15.96 11.54
CA VAL A 194 -0.07 -16.53 10.35
C VAL A 194 -1.09 -17.34 9.55
N HIS A 195 -1.05 -17.20 8.24
CA HIS A 195 -1.97 -17.87 7.34
C HIS A 195 -1.59 -19.36 7.19
N GLU A 196 -2.57 -20.26 7.35
CA GLU A 196 -2.34 -21.71 7.32
C GLU A 196 -2.06 -22.27 5.91
N LYS A 197 -2.66 -21.68 4.87
CA LYS A 197 -2.68 -22.23 3.50
C LYS A 197 -1.94 -21.38 2.48
N ILE A 198 -1.90 -20.07 2.67
CA ILE A 198 -1.20 -19.14 1.78
C ILE A 198 0.13 -18.80 2.43
N SER A 199 1.22 -19.01 1.72
CA SER A 199 2.55 -18.65 2.21
C SER A 199 3.42 -18.13 1.10
N THR A 200 4.34 -17.26 1.44
CA THR A 200 5.42 -16.80 0.58
C THR A 200 6.72 -16.72 1.38
N VAL A 201 7.80 -16.42 0.70
CA VAL A 201 9.10 -16.19 1.34
C VAL A 201 9.72 -14.94 0.72
N PRO A 202 10.60 -14.25 1.44
CA PRO A 202 11.41 -13.20 0.83
C PRO A 202 12.13 -13.68 -0.43
N VAL A 203 12.41 -12.78 -1.35
CA VAL A 203 13.35 -13.04 -2.45
C VAL A 203 14.77 -13.14 -1.88
N ASP A 204 15.63 -13.88 -2.58
CA ASP A 204 17.00 -14.14 -2.13
C ASP A 204 17.74 -12.83 -1.79
N GLY A 205 18.34 -12.80 -0.60
CA GLY A 205 19.08 -11.66 -0.09
C GLY A 205 18.23 -10.59 0.64
N LEU A 206 16.92 -10.77 0.72
CA LEU A 206 16.02 -9.92 1.52
C LEU A 206 15.47 -10.63 2.75
N GLU A 207 15.96 -11.82 3.08
CA GLU A 207 15.58 -12.50 4.32
C GLU A 207 15.91 -11.60 5.52
N CYS A 208 14.91 -11.35 6.38
CA CYS A 208 15.07 -10.46 7.52
C CYS A 208 16.08 -11.03 8.55
N TYR A 209 16.11 -12.34 8.72
CA TYR A 209 16.97 -13.02 9.68
C TYR A 209 17.41 -14.40 9.17
N PRO A 210 18.61 -14.88 9.62
CA PRO A 210 19.06 -16.21 9.26
C PRO A 210 18.20 -17.30 9.91
N GLU A 211 18.13 -18.46 9.27
CA GLU A 211 17.49 -19.63 9.85
C GLU A 211 18.11 -19.98 11.21
N GLY A 212 17.26 -20.39 12.15
CA GLY A 212 17.71 -20.76 13.52
C GLY A 212 18.04 -19.59 14.44
N LEU A 213 17.86 -18.33 14.05
CA LEU A 213 18.06 -17.19 14.94
C LEU A 213 17.20 -17.34 16.20
N LYS A 214 17.86 -17.42 17.37
CA LYS A 214 17.21 -17.45 18.69
C LYS A 214 17.05 -16.03 19.21
N VAL A 215 15.85 -15.72 19.69
CA VAL A 215 15.54 -14.40 20.27
C VAL A 215 14.81 -14.57 21.61
N PRO A 216 14.87 -13.55 22.49
CA PRO A 216 14.15 -13.60 23.74
C PRO A 216 12.63 -13.65 23.51
N TYR A 217 11.94 -14.30 24.42
CA TYR A 217 10.48 -14.28 24.45
C TYR A 217 9.98 -12.87 24.77
N ARG A 218 8.98 -12.41 24.02
CA ARG A 218 8.24 -11.18 24.32
C ARG A 218 6.75 -11.47 24.29
N GLU A 219 6.08 -11.19 25.39
CA GLU A 219 4.62 -11.36 25.50
C GLU A 219 3.86 -10.40 24.58
N LYS A 220 4.37 -9.17 24.44
CA LYS A 220 3.81 -8.10 23.60
C LYS A 220 4.89 -7.51 22.72
N VAL A 221 4.45 -6.95 21.59
CA VAL A 221 5.26 -6.17 20.65
C VAL A 221 4.60 -4.81 20.44
N ASP A 222 5.38 -3.82 20.05
CA ASP A 222 4.86 -2.51 19.66
C ASP A 222 4.27 -2.61 18.25
N MET A 223 2.98 -2.96 18.18
CA MET A 223 2.27 -3.25 16.94
C MET A 223 1.91 -1.93 16.25
N PRO A 224 2.35 -1.69 14.98
CA PRO A 224 1.90 -0.53 14.23
C PRO A 224 0.38 -0.52 14.09
N SER A 225 -0.25 0.66 14.26
CA SER A 225 -1.72 0.79 14.26
C SER A 225 -2.39 0.24 12.99
N LEU A 226 -1.75 0.43 11.84
CA LEU A 226 -2.28 -0.10 10.57
C LEU A 226 -2.22 -1.63 10.52
N MET A 227 -1.12 -2.23 11.00
CA MET A 227 -0.98 -3.68 11.07
C MET A 227 -1.98 -4.29 12.04
N ASP A 228 -2.12 -3.71 13.24
CA ASP A 228 -3.10 -4.13 14.24
C ASP A 228 -4.52 -4.15 13.66
N MET A 229 -4.88 -3.11 12.91
CA MET A 229 -6.19 -3.03 12.27
C MET A 229 -6.38 -4.10 11.20
N TYR A 230 -5.39 -4.34 10.33
CA TYR A 230 -5.46 -5.45 9.36
C TYR A 230 -5.69 -6.80 10.04
N LEU A 231 -4.92 -7.07 11.10
CA LEU A 231 -5.04 -8.33 11.84
C LEU A 231 -6.41 -8.47 12.53
N ARG A 232 -6.97 -7.40 13.07
CA ARG A 232 -8.33 -7.38 13.66
C ARG A 232 -9.42 -7.67 12.63
N TYR A 233 -9.24 -7.23 11.40
CA TYR A 233 -10.16 -7.56 10.29
C TYR A 233 -9.85 -8.91 9.62
N GLY A 234 -9.03 -9.75 10.26
CA GLY A 234 -8.80 -11.11 9.80
C GLY A 234 -7.68 -11.28 8.77
N ALA A 235 -6.92 -10.23 8.46
CA ALA A 235 -5.73 -10.40 7.66
C ALA A 235 -4.72 -11.33 8.35
N LYS A 236 -3.95 -12.05 7.55
CA LYS A 236 -2.94 -13.00 8.02
C LYS A 236 -1.60 -12.72 7.36
N VAL A 237 -0.54 -12.89 8.13
CA VAL A 237 0.84 -12.86 7.63
C VAL A 237 1.14 -14.17 6.91
N CYS A 238 1.79 -14.11 5.77
CA CYS A 238 1.98 -15.26 4.88
C CYS A 238 3.44 -15.70 4.81
N GLY A 239 4.09 -15.83 5.94
CA GLY A 239 5.47 -16.36 6.03
C GLY A 239 6.46 -15.39 6.69
N PRO A 240 7.77 -15.68 6.60
CA PRO A 240 8.80 -14.88 7.22
C PRO A 240 8.90 -13.48 6.57
N PRO A 241 9.29 -12.45 7.36
CA PRO A 241 9.42 -11.08 6.85
C PRO A 241 10.65 -10.88 5.97
N ALA A 242 10.56 -9.89 5.09
CA ALA A 242 11.66 -9.35 4.31
C ALA A 242 12.26 -8.12 5.00
N ILE A 243 13.50 -7.76 4.62
CA ILE A 243 14.14 -6.52 5.02
C ILE A 243 14.20 -5.56 3.81
N ASP A 244 13.44 -4.48 3.86
CA ASP A 244 13.53 -3.40 2.87
C ASP A 244 14.55 -2.36 3.33
N ARG A 245 15.76 -2.45 2.75
CA ARG A 245 16.84 -1.51 3.07
C ARG A 245 16.63 -0.14 2.45
N ALA A 246 15.92 -0.06 1.34
CA ALA A 246 15.66 1.20 0.66
C ALA A 246 14.61 2.03 1.41
N PHE A 247 13.57 1.39 1.91
CA PHE A 247 12.52 2.02 2.71
C PHE A 247 12.82 2.03 4.22
N LYS A 248 13.89 1.31 4.65
CA LYS A 248 14.38 1.23 6.03
C LYS A 248 13.40 0.52 6.98
N THR A 249 12.69 -0.48 6.48
CA THR A 249 11.67 -1.23 7.19
C THR A 249 11.94 -2.74 7.21
N ILE A 250 11.21 -3.45 8.06
CA ILE A 250 11.01 -4.89 7.95
C ILE A 250 9.55 -5.10 7.54
N ASP A 251 9.36 -5.82 6.45
CA ASP A 251 8.08 -5.97 5.78
C ASP A 251 7.51 -7.36 5.98
N PHE A 252 6.25 -7.41 6.41
CA PHE A 252 5.46 -8.62 6.55
C PHE A 252 4.46 -8.68 5.41
N PHE A 253 4.51 -9.74 4.61
CA PHE A 253 3.52 -9.95 3.56
C PHE A 253 2.20 -10.40 4.18
N ILE A 254 1.16 -9.60 4.01
CA ILE A 254 -0.18 -9.89 4.54
C ILE A 254 -1.18 -10.16 3.43
N VAL A 255 -2.16 -11.02 3.73
CA VAL A 255 -3.34 -11.27 2.89
C VAL A 255 -4.58 -11.13 3.74
N LEU A 256 -5.57 -10.39 3.24
CA LEU A 256 -6.94 -10.35 3.75
C LEU A 256 -7.84 -11.02 2.72
N ASP A 257 -8.59 -12.03 3.13
CA ASP A 257 -9.65 -12.66 2.33
C ASP A 257 -11.00 -12.06 2.72
N THR A 258 -11.68 -11.39 1.81
CA THR A 258 -12.98 -10.77 2.13
C THR A 258 -14.08 -11.79 2.45
N ASN A 259 -13.87 -13.05 2.10
CA ASN A 259 -14.82 -14.13 2.50
C ASN A 259 -14.67 -14.53 3.97
N ASP A 260 -13.56 -14.18 4.61
CA ASP A 260 -13.31 -14.51 6.01
C ASP A 260 -13.69 -13.33 6.94
N LEU A 261 -14.17 -12.20 6.36
CA LEU A 261 -14.71 -11.09 7.15
C LEU A 261 -15.99 -11.52 7.85
N ASP A 262 -16.13 -11.11 9.11
CA ASP A 262 -17.38 -11.31 9.85
C ASP A 262 -18.52 -10.47 9.25
N PRO A 263 -19.80 -10.88 9.47
CA PRO A 263 -20.93 -10.18 8.86
C PRO A 263 -21.07 -8.70 9.27
N GLU A 264 -20.69 -8.33 10.48
CA GLU A 264 -20.73 -6.95 10.97
C GLU A 264 -19.71 -6.07 10.24
N THR A 265 -18.50 -6.57 10.07
CA THR A 265 -17.44 -5.91 9.28
C THR A 265 -17.83 -5.77 7.81
N LEU A 266 -18.42 -6.81 7.22
CA LEU A 266 -18.95 -6.74 5.85
C LEU A 266 -20.04 -5.66 5.72
N GLU A 267 -21.00 -5.63 6.61
CA GLU A 267 -22.07 -4.61 6.61
C GLU A 267 -21.48 -3.21 6.77
N MET A 268 -20.52 -3.04 7.67
CA MET A 268 -19.88 -1.74 7.94
C MET A 268 -19.18 -1.17 6.71
N PHE A 269 -18.51 -2.00 5.89
CA PHE A 269 -17.72 -1.53 4.76
C PHE A 269 -18.46 -1.51 3.42
N TYR A 270 -19.47 -2.37 3.24
CA TYR A 270 -20.16 -2.51 1.96
C TYR A 270 -21.55 -1.85 1.92
N ASN A 271 -22.14 -1.47 3.07
CA ASN A 271 -23.38 -0.70 3.19
C ASN A 271 -23.10 0.71 3.73
#